data_8859e6b2a6074374ce4d1efe4c67a169
#
_entry.id   8859e6b2a6074374ce4d1efe4c67a169
#
_cell.length_a   1.000
_cell.length_b   1.000
_cell.length_c   1.000
_cell.angle_alpha   90.00
_cell.angle_beta   90.00
_cell.angle_gamma   90.00
#
_symmetry.space_group_name_H-M   'P 1'
#
loop_
_entity.id
_entity.type
_entity.pdbx_description
1 polymer ?
#
loop_
_entity_poly.entity_id
_entity_poly.type
_entity_poly.pdbx_seq_one_letter_code
_entity_poly.pdbx_strand_id
1 'polypeptide(L)'
;MKWPTPINRLPDGAPNVLIVMLDDVGFGVSETFGGEVHTPTFTRLAAEGIKYNTFHTTSLCSPTRAAILTGRNQTRVGSGTISERAVAFDGFTGIIPKEGATLAEVLKQYGYMTSAFGKWHNTPTLETSAVGPMDRWPTGYGFQHFYGFLAGETSQYEPRLVRNLDQIEPPQTDTYHLTNDLVDQAL
;
A
#
# COMPACT_ATOMS: atom_id res chain seq x y z
N MET A 1 -34.36 -22.38 12.79
CA MET A 1 -33.07 -21.84 13.28
C MET A 1 -32.06 -22.03 12.15
N LYS A 2 -31.47 -20.95 11.61
CA LYS A 2 -30.38 -21.08 10.61
C LYS A 2 -29.05 -21.08 11.36
N TRP A 3 -28.21 -22.06 11.09
CA TRP A 3 -26.85 -22.07 11.58
C TRP A 3 -26.09 -20.88 11.01
N PRO A 4 -25.18 -20.24 11.78
CA PRO A 4 -24.33 -19.20 11.25
C PRO A 4 -23.53 -19.75 10.05
N THR A 5 -23.37 -18.92 9.03
CA THR A 5 -22.52 -19.27 7.90
C THR A 5 -21.12 -19.58 8.41
N PRO A 6 -20.50 -20.70 8.01
CA PRO A 6 -19.14 -21.01 8.42
C PRO A 6 -18.20 -19.85 8.08
N ILE A 7 -17.32 -19.50 9.01
CA ILE A 7 -16.25 -18.55 8.75
C ILE A 7 -15.39 -19.12 7.62
N ASN A 8 -15.23 -18.36 6.55
CA ASN A 8 -14.33 -18.75 5.46
C ASN A 8 -12.90 -18.80 6.01
N ARG A 9 -12.29 -19.99 5.99
CA ARG A 9 -10.93 -20.20 6.45
C ARG A 9 -10.06 -20.55 5.25
N LEU A 10 -8.83 -20.08 5.28
CA LEU A 10 -7.85 -20.50 4.30
C LEU A 10 -7.66 -22.01 4.35
N PRO A 11 -7.47 -22.66 3.18
CA PRO A 11 -7.08 -24.05 3.14
C PRO A 11 -5.70 -24.23 3.80
N ASP A 12 -5.45 -25.44 4.33
CA ASP A 12 -4.15 -25.79 4.87
C ASP A 12 -3.05 -25.61 3.80
N GLY A 13 -1.97 -24.97 4.17
CA GLY A 13 -0.86 -24.68 3.25
C GLY A 13 -1.07 -23.49 2.32
N ALA A 14 -2.11 -22.68 2.51
CA ALA A 14 -2.25 -21.43 1.77
C ALA A 14 -1.04 -20.52 2.01
N PRO A 15 -0.41 -19.97 0.94
CA PRO A 15 0.80 -19.16 1.09
C PRO A 15 0.51 -17.79 1.70
N ASN A 16 1.44 -17.26 2.48
CA ASN A 16 1.45 -15.86 2.81
C ASN A 16 1.89 -15.03 1.59
N VAL A 17 1.34 -13.83 1.45
CA VAL A 17 1.68 -12.91 0.36
C VAL A 17 2.23 -11.63 0.97
N LEU A 18 3.49 -11.32 0.68
CA LEU A 18 4.14 -10.07 1.06
C LEU A 18 4.50 -9.27 -0.19
N ILE A 19 4.00 -8.05 -0.29
CA ILE A 19 4.35 -7.10 -1.34
C ILE A 19 5.17 -5.97 -0.71
N VAL A 20 6.42 -5.83 -1.11
CA VAL A 20 7.30 -4.73 -0.71
C VAL A 20 7.46 -3.80 -1.91
N MET A 21 6.92 -2.58 -1.79
CA MET A 21 7.01 -1.57 -2.84
C MET A 21 7.91 -0.42 -2.37
N LEU A 22 9.01 -0.22 -3.07
CA LEU A 22 9.91 0.89 -2.84
C LEU A 22 9.37 2.14 -3.55
N ASP A 23 9.49 3.28 -2.87
CA ASP A 23 9.04 4.57 -3.40
C ASP A 23 10.21 5.30 -4.06
N ASP A 24 9.99 5.79 -5.28
CA ASP A 24 10.97 6.51 -6.10
C ASP A 24 12.30 5.77 -6.33
N VAL A 25 12.25 4.44 -6.37
CA VAL A 25 13.43 3.59 -6.64
C VAL A 25 13.36 3.02 -8.04
N GLY A 26 14.34 3.39 -8.87
CA GLY A 26 14.47 2.90 -10.22
C GLY A 26 15.15 1.53 -10.30
N PHE A 27 15.03 0.88 -11.46
CA PHE A 27 15.57 -0.45 -11.75
C PHE A 27 17.08 -0.57 -11.46
N GLY A 28 17.86 0.45 -11.85
CA GLY A 28 19.32 0.46 -11.70
C GLY A 28 19.85 0.87 -10.32
N VAL A 29 19.02 0.97 -9.30
CA VAL A 29 19.44 1.40 -7.95
C VAL A 29 19.98 0.23 -7.13
N SER A 30 19.28 -0.90 -7.12
CA SER A 30 19.64 -2.10 -6.36
C SER A 30 20.82 -2.86 -6.98
N GLU A 31 21.74 -3.33 -6.15
CA GLU A 31 22.83 -4.23 -6.58
C GLU A 31 22.33 -5.50 -7.26
N THR A 32 21.12 -5.96 -6.94
CA THR A 32 20.47 -7.11 -7.56
C THR A 32 20.33 -6.98 -9.07
N PHE A 33 20.27 -5.75 -9.57
CA PHE A 33 20.22 -5.40 -11.00
C PHE A 33 21.46 -4.64 -11.48
N GLY A 34 22.55 -4.68 -10.72
CA GLY A 34 23.81 -4.02 -11.07
C GLY A 34 23.94 -2.58 -10.60
N GLY A 35 23.06 -2.11 -9.72
CA GLY A 35 23.14 -0.80 -9.08
C GLY A 35 24.13 -0.73 -7.93
N GLU A 36 24.31 0.48 -7.39
CA GLU A 36 25.29 0.76 -6.35
C GLU A 36 24.79 0.54 -4.93
N VAL A 37 23.45 0.46 -4.74
CA VAL A 37 22.87 0.32 -3.41
C VAL A 37 22.89 -1.13 -2.99
N HIS A 38 23.54 -1.39 -1.85
CA HIS A 38 23.61 -2.72 -1.25
C HIS A 38 22.26 -3.18 -0.73
N THR A 39 21.70 -4.22 -1.34
CA THR A 39 20.37 -4.78 -1.06
C THR A 39 20.43 -6.31 -0.92
N PRO A 40 21.09 -6.84 0.12
CA PRO A 40 21.41 -8.27 0.23
C PRO A 40 20.16 -9.16 0.28
N THR A 41 19.08 -8.68 0.89
CA THR A 41 17.81 -9.41 0.94
C THR A 41 17.21 -9.57 -0.45
N PHE A 42 17.23 -8.54 -1.30
CA PHE A 42 16.72 -8.65 -2.67
C PHE A 42 17.60 -9.57 -3.51
N THR A 43 18.91 -9.50 -3.33
CA THR A 43 19.86 -10.41 -4.02
C THR A 43 19.60 -11.86 -3.64
N ARG A 44 19.38 -12.14 -2.35
CA ARG A 44 19.01 -13.49 -1.89
C ARG A 44 17.68 -13.95 -2.48
N LEU A 45 16.62 -13.12 -2.40
CA LEU A 45 15.32 -13.46 -2.97
C LEU A 45 15.39 -13.69 -4.48
N ALA A 46 16.18 -12.91 -5.19
CA ALA A 46 16.38 -13.07 -6.63
C ALA A 46 17.13 -14.37 -7.00
N ALA A 47 17.98 -14.87 -6.12
CA ALA A 47 18.67 -16.16 -6.29
C ALA A 47 17.77 -17.36 -6.04
N GLU A 48 16.79 -17.23 -5.14
CA GLU A 48 15.85 -18.30 -4.75
C GLU A 48 14.54 -18.26 -5.55
N GLY A 49 14.22 -17.15 -6.20
CA GLY A 49 12.95 -16.90 -6.87
C GLY A 49 13.09 -16.48 -8.33
N ILE A 50 12.16 -15.66 -8.78
CA ILE A 50 12.13 -15.15 -10.15
C ILE A 50 12.53 -13.67 -10.15
N LYS A 51 13.47 -13.32 -11.02
CA LYS A 51 13.89 -11.94 -11.26
C LYS A 51 13.43 -11.49 -12.65
N TYR A 52 12.59 -10.46 -12.70
CA TYR A 52 12.14 -9.86 -13.96
C TYR A 52 13.09 -8.73 -14.36
N ASN A 53 13.55 -8.73 -15.59
CA ASN A 53 14.35 -7.66 -16.19
C ASN A 53 13.54 -6.75 -17.15
N THR A 54 12.27 -7.09 -17.36
CA THR A 54 11.32 -6.30 -18.14
C THR A 54 10.04 -6.18 -17.31
N PHE A 55 10.02 -5.19 -16.42
CA PHE A 55 8.89 -4.90 -15.54
C PHE A 55 8.65 -3.38 -15.55
N HIS A 56 7.45 -2.97 -15.87
CA HIS A 56 7.07 -1.57 -16.01
C HIS A 56 6.05 -1.17 -14.97
N THR A 57 6.25 -0.01 -14.38
CA THR A 57 5.29 0.66 -13.51
C THR A 57 4.83 1.96 -14.19
N THR A 58 3.90 2.67 -13.59
CA THR A 58 3.66 4.06 -13.99
C THR A 58 4.80 4.95 -13.48
N SER A 59 4.89 6.15 -14.00
CA SER A 59 5.92 7.13 -13.59
C SER A 59 5.58 7.88 -12.29
N LEU A 60 4.48 7.54 -11.62
CA LEU A 60 3.97 8.24 -10.43
C LEU A 60 3.51 7.25 -9.35
N CYS A 61 3.56 7.72 -8.09
CA CYS A 61 3.27 6.90 -6.91
C CYS A 61 1.80 6.43 -6.84
N SER A 62 0.81 7.33 -6.75
CA SER A 62 -0.61 6.95 -6.63
C SER A 62 -1.09 6.06 -7.78
N PRO A 63 -0.77 6.35 -9.04
CA PRO A 63 -1.15 5.48 -10.16
C PRO A 63 -0.58 4.06 -10.06
N THR A 64 0.69 3.91 -9.71
CA THR A 64 1.30 2.59 -9.52
C THR A 64 0.66 1.84 -8.36
N ARG A 65 0.40 2.53 -7.24
CA ARG A 65 -0.27 1.96 -6.07
C ARG A 65 -1.68 1.50 -6.40
N ALA A 66 -2.46 2.32 -7.09
CA ALA A 66 -3.79 1.96 -7.55
C ALA A 66 -3.79 0.74 -8.49
N ALA A 67 -2.82 0.66 -9.40
CA ALA A 67 -2.67 -0.48 -10.31
C ALA A 67 -2.36 -1.77 -9.55
N ILE A 68 -1.44 -1.76 -8.57
CA ILE A 68 -1.13 -2.91 -7.71
C ILE A 68 -2.34 -3.30 -6.87
N LEU A 69 -3.00 -2.33 -6.23
CA LEU A 69 -4.15 -2.59 -5.37
C LEU A 69 -5.32 -3.24 -6.11
N THR A 70 -5.55 -2.87 -7.37
CA THR A 70 -6.75 -3.27 -8.11
C THR A 70 -6.49 -4.30 -9.22
N GLY A 71 -5.23 -4.52 -9.57
CA GLY A 71 -4.88 -5.35 -10.74
C GLY A 71 -5.33 -4.76 -12.08
N ARG A 72 -5.62 -3.44 -12.13
CA ARG A 72 -6.14 -2.75 -13.30
C ARG A 72 -5.23 -1.60 -13.72
N ASN A 73 -5.34 -1.19 -14.97
CA ASN A 73 -4.72 0.04 -15.42
C ASN A 73 -5.22 1.21 -14.59
N GLN A 74 -4.34 2.08 -14.14
CA GLN A 74 -4.61 3.18 -13.22
C GLN A 74 -5.69 4.15 -13.73
N THR A 75 -5.76 4.40 -15.04
CA THR A 75 -6.80 5.28 -15.61
C THR A 75 -8.19 4.62 -15.58
N ARG A 76 -8.27 3.28 -15.57
CA ARG A 76 -9.53 2.55 -15.44
C ARG A 76 -10.13 2.62 -14.05
N VAL A 77 -9.31 2.99 -13.07
CA VAL A 77 -9.70 3.13 -11.66
C VAL A 77 -9.52 4.56 -11.15
N GLY A 78 -9.62 5.55 -12.04
CA GLY A 78 -9.64 6.96 -11.66
C GLY A 78 -8.29 7.54 -11.21
N SER A 79 -7.21 6.78 -11.23
CA SER A 79 -5.91 7.17 -10.66
C SER A 79 -4.84 7.41 -11.72
N GLY A 80 -5.19 8.09 -12.82
CA GLY A 80 -4.24 8.46 -13.89
C GLY A 80 -3.22 9.51 -13.50
N THR A 81 -3.40 10.18 -12.34
CA THR A 81 -2.46 11.14 -11.76
C THR A 81 -2.39 10.96 -10.23
N ILE A 82 -1.50 11.69 -9.56
CA ILE A 82 -1.43 11.70 -8.10
C ILE A 82 -2.65 12.41 -7.48
N SER A 83 -2.99 12.05 -6.25
CA SER A 83 -4.19 12.53 -5.55
C SER A 83 -4.26 14.07 -5.47
N GLU A 84 -3.11 14.74 -5.34
CA GLU A 84 -2.98 16.20 -5.23
C GLU A 84 -3.22 16.94 -6.56
N ARG A 85 -3.17 16.21 -7.68
CA ARG A 85 -3.38 16.75 -9.03
C ARG A 85 -4.62 16.15 -9.71
N ALA A 86 -5.52 15.62 -8.91
CA ALA A 86 -6.78 15.07 -9.40
C ALA A 86 -7.62 16.15 -10.10
N VAL A 87 -8.27 15.74 -11.18
CA VAL A 87 -9.13 16.61 -11.99
C VAL A 87 -10.44 15.88 -12.32
N ALA A 88 -11.48 16.63 -12.70
CA ALA A 88 -12.81 16.09 -12.97
C ALA A 88 -12.94 15.36 -14.32
N PHE A 89 -11.86 14.83 -14.87
CA PHE A 89 -11.89 13.99 -16.07
C PHE A 89 -11.90 12.51 -15.70
N ASP A 90 -12.65 11.72 -16.46
CA ASP A 90 -12.67 10.27 -16.32
C ASP A 90 -11.24 9.71 -16.35
N GLY A 91 -10.96 8.81 -15.41
CA GLY A 91 -9.61 8.23 -15.26
C GLY A 91 -8.62 9.07 -14.45
N PHE A 92 -8.92 10.32 -14.08
CA PHE A 92 -8.00 11.23 -13.39
C PHE A 92 -8.59 11.86 -12.11
N THR A 93 -9.65 11.29 -11.59
CA THR A 93 -10.37 11.82 -10.42
C THR A 93 -9.63 11.65 -9.10
N GLY A 94 -8.56 10.84 -9.07
CA GLY A 94 -7.87 10.48 -7.83
C GLY A 94 -8.69 9.59 -6.89
N ILE A 95 -9.81 9.06 -7.37
CA ILE A 95 -10.74 8.24 -6.59
C ILE A 95 -10.80 6.85 -7.19
N ILE A 96 -10.32 5.86 -6.44
CA ILE A 96 -10.51 4.45 -6.81
C ILE A 96 -11.97 4.09 -6.51
N PRO A 97 -12.75 3.70 -7.51
CA PRO A 97 -14.16 3.33 -7.30
C PRO A 97 -14.27 2.01 -6.54
N LYS A 98 -15.33 1.84 -5.76
CA LYS A 98 -15.54 0.61 -4.97
C LYS A 98 -15.69 -0.63 -5.86
N GLU A 99 -16.23 -0.46 -7.05
CA GLU A 99 -16.34 -1.51 -8.08
C GLU A 99 -14.98 -1.98 -8.59
N GLY A 100 -13.92 -1.21 -8.31
CA GLY A 100 -12.54 -1.56 -8.60
C GLY A 100 -12.06 -2.79 -7.85
N ALA A 101 -12.64 -3.11 -6.72
CA ALA A 101 -12.27 -4.13 -5.75
C ALA A 101 -10.76 -4.27 -5.58
N THR A 102 -10.27 -4.03 -4.40
CA THR A 102 -8.84 -4.13 -4.14
C THR A 102 -8.41 -5.58 -3.90
N LEU A 103 -7.12 -5.85 -4.05
CA LEU A 103 -6.52 -7.13 -3.67
C LEU A 103 -6.86 -7.51 -2.22
N ALA A 104 -6.85 -6.54 -1.30
CA ALA A 104 -7.20 -6.77 0.09
C ALA A 104 -8.66 -7.18 0.26
N GLU A 105 -9.60 -6.51 -0.42
CA GLU A 105 -11.02 -6.89 -0.40
C GLU A 105 -11.24 -8.30 -0.94
N VAL A 106 -10.57 -8.67 -2.03
CA VAL A 106 -10.67 -10.00 -2.63
C VAL A 106 -10.09 -11.05 -1.68
N LEU A 107 -8.85 -10.88 -1.21
CA LEU A 107 -8.18 -11.86 -0.34
C LEU A 107 -8.91 -12.06 0.99
N LYS A 108 -9.46 -10.99 1.56
CA LYS A 108 -10.28 -11.08 2.77
C LYS A 108 -11.49 -12.00 2.61
N GLN A 109 -12.13 -12.01 1.42
CA GLN A 109 -13.25 -12.93 1.15
C GLN A 109 -12.82 -14.40 1.14
N TYR A 110 -11.54 -14.67 0.86
CA TYR A 110 -10.96 -16.01 0.93
C TYR A 110 -10.38 -16.36 2.31
N GLY A 111 -10.55 -15.50 3.30
CA GLY A 111 -10.13 -15.76 4.67
C GLY A 111 -8.72 -15.25 5.03
N TYR A 112 -8.06 -14.52 4.15
CA TYR A 112 -6.78 -13.86 4.47
C TYR A 112 -6.97 -12.71 5.46
N MET A 113 -6.04 -12.58 6.39
CA MET A 113 -5.83 -11.34 7.12
C MET A 113 -5.05 -10.39 6.21
N THR A 114 -5.48 -9.14 6.14
CA THR A 114 -4.93 -8.15 5.22
C THR A 114 -4.39 -6.95 5.99
N SER A 115 -3.12 -6.63 5.79
CA SER A 115 -2.45 -5.52 6.46
C SER A 115 -1.68 -4.66 5.46
N ALA A 116 -1.56 -3.37 5.72
CA ALA A 116 -0.71 -2.46 4.95
C ALA A 116 0.09 -1.56 5.89
N PHE A 117 1.35 -1.31 5.51
CA PHE A 117 2.28 -0.49 6.29
C PHE A 117 2.95 0.54 5.39
N GLY A 118 3.10 1.77 5.87
CA GLY A 118 3.81 2.82 5.16
C GLY A 118 2.93 3.78 4.34
N LYS A 119 3.46 4.24 3.22
CA LYS A 119 2.80 5.22 2.34
C LYS A 119 1.58 4.62 1.64
N TRP A 120 0.44 5.27 1.80
CA TRP A 120 -0.80 4.90 1.11
C TRP A 120 -1.01 5.64 -0.21
N HIS A 121 -1.10 6.95 -0.19
CA HIS A 121 -1.20 7.88 -1.31
C HIS A 121 -2.37 7.60 -2.30
N ASN A 122 -3.46 7.01 -1.83
CA ASN A 122 -4.67 6.76 -2.62
C ASN A 122 -5.97 7.24 -1.91
N THR A 123 -5.82 7.99 -0.84
CA THR A 123 -6.92 8.76 -0.24
C THR A 123 -6.97 10.13 -0.92
N PRO A 124 -8.14 10.61 -1.38
CA PRO A 124 -8.28 11.97 -1.87
C PRO A 124 -7.79 12.98 -0.83
N THR A 125 -7.05 14.00 -1.26
CA THR A 125 -6.40 14.96 -0.35
C THR A 125 -7.37 15.60 0.65
N LEU A 126 -8.60 15.88 0.24
CA LEU A 126 -9.61 16.49 1.11
C LEU A 126 -10.19 15.52 2.16
N GLU A 127 -9.89 14.22 2.05
CA GLU A 127 -10.39 13.16 2.94
C GLU A 127 -9.30 12.65 3.90
N THR A 128 -8.12 13.26 3.93
CA THR A 128 -7.00 12.79 4.76
C THR A 128 -7.03 13.31 6.19
N SER A 129 -7.99 14.16 6.53
CA SER A 129 -8.12 14.73 7.88
C SER A 129 -8.79 13.78 8.86
N ALA A 130 -8.57 14.01 10.18
CA ALA A 130 -9.16 13.20 11.25
C ALA A 130 -10.70 13.21 11.29
N VAL A 131 -11.34 14.17 10.61
CA VAL A 131 -12.82 14.24 10.53
C VAL A 131 -13.38 13.46 9.35
N GLY A 132 -12.51 12.86 8.50
CA GLY A 132 -12.92 12.06 7.36
C GLY A 132 -13.49 12.85 6.18
N PRO A 133 -14.23 12.18 5.30
CA PRO A 133 -14.72 10.79 5.38
C PRO A 133 -13.59 9.75 5.28
N MET A 134 -13.77 8.62 5.93
CA MET A 134 -12.73 7.58 6.03
C MET A 134 -12.97 6.37 5.11
N ASP A 135 -14.00 6.43 4.28
CA ASP A 135 -14.38 5.34 3.37
C ASP A 135 -13.29 4.99 2.35
N ARG A 136 -12.40 5.94 2.06
CA ARG A 136 -11.28 5.80 1.11
C ARG A 136 -9.93 5.74 1.79
N TRP A 137 -9.91 5.49 3.09
CA TRP A 137 -8.70 5.13 3.81
C TRP A 137 -8.38 3.64 3.58
N PRO A 138 -7.18 3.16 3.91
CA PRO A 138 -6.80 1.77 3.68
C PRO A 138 -7.80 0.74 4.20
N THR A 139 -8.37 0.98 5.39
CA THR A 139 -9.39 0.10 5.99
C THR A 139 -10.68 0.06 5.18
N GLY A 140 -11.07 1.16 4.56
CA GLY A 140 -12.19 1.23 3.64
C GLY A 140 -11.96 0.51 2.30
N TYR A 141 -10.72 0.14 2.00
CA TYR A 141 -10.30 -0.65 0.84
C TYR A 141 -9.88 -2.08 1.19
N GLY A 142 -10.37 -2.60 2.34
CA GLY A 142 -10.29 -4.01 2.68
C GLY A 142 -9.12 -4.40 3.57
N PHE A 143 -8.20 -3.51 3.90
CA PHE A 143 -7.15 -3.79 4.86
C PHE A 143 -7.71 -3.80 6.29
N GLN A 144 -7.54 -4.91 6.99
CA GLN A 144 -7.99 -5.06 8.38
C GLN A 144 -7.07 -4.34 9.36
N HIS A 145 -5.83 -4.12 8.96
CA HIS A 145 -4.85 -3.34 9.70
C HIS A 145 -4.10 -2.39 8.77
N PHE A 146 -3.92 -1.17 9.24
CA PHE A 146 -3.09 -0.16 8.57
C PHE A 146 -2.24 0.59 9.60
N TYR A 147 -0.97 0.75 9.26
CA TYR A 147 -0.07 1.64 9.99
C TYR A 147 0.82 2.40 9.02
N GLY A 148 0.76 3.72 9.01
CA GLY A 148 1.53 4.52 8.07
C GLY A 148 0.99 5.92 7.89
N PHE A 149 1.05 6.45 6.67
CA PHE A 149 0.57 7.80 6.36
C PHE A 149 -0.23 7.82 5.05
N LEU A 150 -1.21 8.73 4.99
CA LEU A 150 -2.18 8.77 3.88
C LEU A 150 -1.69 9.58 2.68
N ALA A 151 -0.85 10.59 2.92
CA ALA A 151 -0.37 11.54 1.92
C ALA A 151 0.72 10.95 1.00
N GLY A 152 1.16 11.76 0.03
CA GLY A 152 2.25 11.43 -0.89
C GLY A 152 3.64 11.45 -0.25
N GLU A 153 3.79 12.22 0.83
CA GLU A 153 5.05 12.35 1.57
C GLU A 153 4.80 12.65 3.04
N THR A 154 5.80 12.43 3.87
CA THR A 154 5.81 12.80 5.28
C THR A 154 7.25 12.91 5.78
N SER A 155 7.47 13.55 6.94
CA SER A 155 8.79 13.57 7.58
C SER A 155 9.23 12.16 7.99
N GLN A 156 10.53 11.87 7.89
CA GLN A 156 11.09 10.62 8.40
C GLN A 156 11.26 10.61 9.93
N TYR A 157 11.21 11.79 10.55
CA TYR A 157 11.45 11.97 11.99
C TYR A 157 10.22 12.46 12.75
N GLU A 158 9.30 13.14 12.06
CA GLU A 158 8.03 13.66 12.60
C GLU A 158 6.90 13.36 11.62
N PRO A 159 6.60 12.09 11.33
CA PRO A 159 5.58 11.73 10.36
C PRO A 159 4.17 12.00 10.89
N ARG A 160 3.25 12.28 9.97
CA ARG A 160 1.81 12.26 10.26
C ARG A 160 1.29 10.83 10.15
N LEU A 161 1.25 10.13 11.27
CA LEU A 161 0.88 8.72 11.31
C LEU A 161 -0.61 8.50 11.48
N VAL A 162 -1.04 7.39 10.92
CA VAL A 162 -2.39 6.84 11.07
C VAL A 162 -2.28 5.36 11.45
N ARG A 163 -3.05 4.95 12.45
CA ARG A 163 -3.31 3.55 12.78
C ARG A 163 -4.78 3.26 12.55
N ASN A 164 -5.09 2.49 11.53
CA ASN A 164 -6.46 2.21 11.08
C ASN A 164 -7.24 3.48 10.72
N LEU A 165 -8.03 4.01 11.65
CA LEU A 165 -8.82 5.24 11.50
C LEU A 165 -8.35 6.37 12.44
N ASP A 166 -7.35 6.11 13.27
CA ASP A 166 -6.87 7.05 14.26
C ASP A 166 -5.59 7.74 13.80
N GLN A 167 -5.57 9.06 13.83
CA GLN A 167 -4.32 9.81 13.73
C GLN A 167 -3.56 9.66 15.05
N ILE A 168 -2.28 9.35 14.97
CA ILE A 168 -1.43 9.10 16.12
C ILE A 168 -0.14 9.91 16.03
N GLU A 169 0.41 10.23 17.18
CA GLU A 169 1.73 10.85 17.26
C GLU A 169 2.83 9.79 17.14
N PRO A 170 3.93 10.10 16.45
CA PRO A 170 5.10 9.22 16.44
C PRO A 170 5.73 9.11 17.83
N PRO A 171 6.42 7.99 18.13
CA PRO A 171 7.20 7.87 19.35
C PRO A 171 8.20 9.02 19.52
N GLN A 172 8.16 9.69 20.65
CA GLN A 172 9.02 10.85 20.96
C GLN A 172 10.37 10.36 21.51
N THR A 173 11.28 9.96 20.62
CA THR A 173 12.64 9.52 20.97
C THR A 173 13.66 10.15 20.03
N ASP A 174 14.86 10.45 20.54
CA ASP A 174 15.95 11.05 19.76
C ASP A 174 16.44 10.17 18.60
N THR A 175 16.10 8.90 18.63
CA THR A 175 16.51 7.89 17.62
C THR A 175 15.38 7.46 16.70
N TYR A 176 14.22 8.13 16.78
CA TYR A 176 13.08 7.77 15.94
C TYR A 176 13.40 7.91 14.44
N HIS A 177 13.00 6.91 13.68
CA HIS A 177 13.02 6.96 12.22
C HIS A 177 11.85 6.16 11.67
N LEU A 178 11.07 6.78 10.79
CA LEU A 178 9.84 6.22 10.23
C LEU A 178 10.02 4.81 9.65
N THR A 179 11.08 4.58 8.88
CA THR A 179 11.30 3.26 8.26
C THR A 179 11.48 2.16 9.30
N ASN A 180 12.20 2.43 10.39
CA ASN A 180 12.37 1.45 11.47
C ASN A 180 11.03 1.17 12.17
N ASP A 181 10.29 2.23 12.50
CA ASP A 181 8.97 2.11 13.11
C ASP A 181 8.00 1.29 12.23
N LEU A 182 7.96 1.56 10.91
CA LEU A 182 7.13 0.80 9.98
C LEU A 182 7.49 -0.70 9.95
N VAL A 183 8.79 -1.02 10.01
CA VAL A 183 9.25 -2.41 10.08
C VAL A 183 8.84 -3.06 11.39
N ASP A 184 9.04 -2.37 12.53
CA ASP A 184 8.67 -2.87 13.86
C ASP A 184 7.17 -3.12 13.99
N GLN A 185 6.33 -2.31 13.33
CA GLN A 185 4.88 -2.51 13.31
C GLN A 185 4.44 -3.63 12.35
N ALA A 186 5.27 -3.99 11.38
CA ALA A 186 4.97 -5.04 10.40
C ALA A 186 5.38 -6.45 10.87
N LEU A 187 6.30 -6.56 11.83
CA LEU A 187 6.78 -7.81 12.43
C LEU A 187 5.89 -8.26 13.58
#